data_38febe5ba96b24ca03a353cf5e16badb
#
_entry.id   38febe5ba96b24ca03a353cf5e16badb
#
_cell.length_a   1.000
_cell.length_b   1.000
_cell.length_c   1.000
_cell.angle_alpha   90.00
_cell.angle_beta   90.00
_cell.angle_gamma   90.00
#
_symmetry.space_group_name_H-M   'P 1'
#
loop_
_entity.id
_entity.type
_entity.pdbx_description
1 polymer ?
#
loop_
_entity_poly.entity_id
_entity_poly.type
_entity_poly.pdbx_seq_one_letter_code
_entity_poly.pdbx_strand_id
1 'polypeptide(L)'
;MEISLAGRAALITGGSKGIGLAVAARFAASGADVAIVARGREALDGAARTIAQAARGRVVALQGDVARHDDIRRAYEETMQAFGKVDIAVNNAGESRTGAFEAISDDIWREDFDQKLFAAIRLTRLVWPQMKERRWGRIINVLNIGAKAPRPASAPTSVTRAAGMALTKVLAGEGAPYNVLVNALLIGLIEADQHVRRAAQQGIALADYMSARAKEIPLGRMGRAEEFANIACFLASDAASYVTGTAINVDGGRSPVV
;
A
#
# COMPACT_ATOMS: atom_id res chain seq x y z
N MET A 1 -19.41 7.18 12.51
CA MET A 1 -19.23 5.72 12.30
C MET A 1 -17.89 5.34 12.93
N GLU A 2 -17.90 4.42 13.86
CA GLU A 2 -16.65 3.85 14.39
C GLU A 2 -16.24 2.67 13.49
N ILE A 3 -15.00 2.68 13.00
CA ILE A 3 -14.46 1.61 12.17
C ILE A 3 -13.62 0.70 13.07
N SER A 4 -14.08 -0.53 13.29
CA SER A 4 -13.38 -1.53 14.09
C SER A 4 -12.74 -2.59 13.20
N LEU A 5 -11.50 -2.96 13.54
CA LEU A 5 -10.76 -4.11 13.03
C LEU A 5 -10.43 -5.11 14.15
N ALA A 6 -11.16 -5.05 15.27
CA ALA A 6 -10.95 -5.93 16.40
C ALA A 6 -11.04 -7.40 15.98
N GLY A 7 -10.07 -8.20 16.43
CA GLY A 7 -9.97 -9.61 16.07
C GLY A 7 -9.52 -9.90 14.64
N ARG A 8 -9.11 -8.90 13.85
CA ARG A 8 -8.52 -9.07 12.52
C ARG A 8 -7.00 -9.06 12.59
N ALA A 9 -6.36 -9.76 11.67
CA ALA A 9 -4.91 -9.79 11.51
C ALA A 9 -4.53 -9.21 10.14
N ALA A 10 -3.65 -8.23 10.12
CA ALA A 10 -3.20 -7.53 8.92
C ALA A 10 -1.72 -7.77 8.65
N LEU A 11 -1.36 -8.00 7.38
CA LEU A 11 0.01 -8.03 6.88
C LEU A 11 0.21 -6.88 5.88
N ILE A 12 1.12 -5.96 6.19
CA ILE A 12 1.33 -4.72 5.45
C ILE A 12 2.77 -4.66 4.93
N THR A 13 2.93 -4.65 3.61
CA THR A 13 4.24 -4.50 2.98
C THR A 13 4.64 -3.03 2.88
N GLY A 14 5.93 -2.72 3.10
CA GLY A 14 6.43 -1.34 3.12
C GLY A 14 5.94 -0.55 4.35
N GLY A 15 5.74 -1.22 5.49
CA GLY A 15 5.13 -0.65 6.70
C GLY A 15 6.05 0.21 7.57
N SER A 16 7.31 0.43 7.19
CA SER A 16 8.27 1.14 8.05
C SER A 16 8.24 2.66 7.93
N LYS A 17 7.61 3.23 6.89
CA LYS A 17 7.58 4.68 6.63
C LYS A 17 6.32 5.09 5.85
N GLY A 18 6.03 6.39 5.89
CA GLY A 18 5.02 7.03 5.05
C GLY A 18 3.64 6.37 5.13
N ILE A 19 3.04 6.10 3.98
CA ILE A 19 1.68 5.55 3.89
C ILE A 19 1.55 4.18 4.57
N GLY A 20 2.51 3.28 4.36
CA GLY A 20 2.47 1.95 4.98
C GLY A 20 2.50 2.01 6.50
N LEU A 21 3.31 2.90 7.07
CA LEU A 21 3.35 3.16 8.51
C LEU A 21 2.01 3.73 9.02
N ALA A 22 1.45 4.73 8.32
CA ALA A 22 0.18 5.34 8.71
C ALA A 22 -0.99 4.33 8.63
N VAL A 23 -1.02 3.48 7.59
CA VAL A 23 -2.02 2.39 7.47
C VAL A 23 -1.87 1.40 8.62
N ALA A 24 -0.64 0.98 8.93
CA ALA A 24 -0.36 0.06 10.02
C ALA A 24 -0.78 0.64 11.39
N ALA A 25 -0.45 1.90 11.66
CA ALA A 25 -0.85 2.60 12.88
C ALA A 25 -2.37 2.74 12.99
N ARG A 26 -3.05 3.10 11.88
CA ARG A 26 -4.50 3.23 11.85
C ARG A 26 -5.20 1.89 12.10
N PHE A 27 -4.71 0.80 11.50
CA PHE A 27 -5.26 -0.55 11.69
C PHE A 27 -5.07 -1.03 13.12
N ALA A 28 -3.88 -0.85 13.68
CA ALA A 28 -3.56 -1.21 15.06
C ALA A 28 -4.42 -0.43 16.08
N ALA A 29 -4.60 0.88 15.87
CA ALA A 29 -5.48 1.72 16.68
C ALA A 29 -6.97 1.33 16.55
N SER A 30 -7.36 0.73 15.43
CA SER A 30 -8.70 0.20 15.18
C SER A 30 -8.90 -1.24 15.71
N GLY A 31 -7.89 -1.82 16.37
CA GLY A 31 -7.98 -3.11 17.07
C GLY A 31 -7.43 -4.32 16.31
N ALA A 32 -6.79 -4.12 15.15
CA ALA A 32 -6.15 -5.22 14.43
C ALA A 32 -4.82 -5.64 15.08
N ASP A 33 -4.49 -6.93 14.99
CA ASP A 33 -3.11 -7.40 15.04
C ASP A 33 -2.41 -7.01 13.74
N VAL A 34 -1.20 -6.46 13.78
CA VAL A 34 -0.52 -5.90 12.61
C VAL A 34 0.90 -6.44 12.47
N ALA A 35 1.20 -7.06 11.34
CA ALA A 35 2.55 -7.37 10.90
C ALA A 35 2.98 -6.38 9.82
N ILE A 36 4.16 -5.78 9.97
CA ILE A 36 4.76 -4.87 9.00
C ILE A 36 6.03 -5.46 8.42
N VAL A 37 6.19 -5.35 7.09
CA VAL A 37 7.37 -5.86 6.37
C VAL A 37 8.14 -4.71 5.74
N ALA A 38 9.46 -4.67 5.94
CA ALA A 38 10.37 -3.74 5.26
C ALA A 38 11.81 -4.26 5.26
N ARG A 39 12.67 -3.67 4.41
CA ARG A 39 14.08 -4.08 4.26
C ARG A 39 14.99 -3.62 5.40
N GLY A 40 14.82 -2.39 5.85
CA GLY A 40 15.70 -1.75 6.82
C GLY A 40 15.27 -2.06 8.25
N ARG A 41 16.08 -2.81 9.00
CA ARG A 41 15.79 -3.27 10.37
C ARG A 41 15.53 -2.13 11.33
N GLU A 42 16.41 -1.14 11.38
CA GLU A 42 16.28 0.01 12.30
C GLU A 42 14.99 0.80 12.09
N ALA A 43 14.67 1.15 10.81
CA ALA A 43 13.44 1.85 10.47
C ALA A 43 12.20 1.02 10.80
N LEU A 44 12.28 -0.29 10.62
CA LEU A 44 11.21 -1.23 10.92
C LEU A 44 10.93 -1.33 12.41
N ASP A 45 11.98 -1.44 13.25
CA ASP A 45 11.86 -1.48 14.70
C ASP A 45 11.35 -0.14 15.26
N GLY A 46 11.78 0.99 14.68
CA GLY A 46 11.25 2.31 14.99
C GLY A 46 9.75 2.42 14.69
N ALA A 47 9.35 1.95 13.52
CA ALA A 47 7.94 1.91 13.12
C ALA A 47 7.09 1.06 14.06
N ALA A 48 7.56 -0.14 14.42
CA ALA A 48 6.84 -1.02 15.33
C ALA A 48 6.63 -0.37 16.71
N ARG A 49 7.64 0.32 17.24
CA ARG A 49 7.49 1.09 18.48
C ARG A 49 6.46 2.22 18.38
N THR A 50 6.47 2.95 17.25
CA THR A 50 5.49 4.02 17.00
C THR A 50 4.07 3.47 16.90
N ILE A 51 3.87 2.38 16.16
CA ILE A 51 2.55 1.73 16.02
C ILE A 51 2.05 1.24 17.37
N ALA A 52 2.94 0.62 18.18
CA ALA A 52 2.59 0.03 19.47
C ALA A 52 2.06 1.07 20.49
N GLN A 53 2.39 2.35 20.34
CA GLN A 53 1.92 3.40 21.26
C GLN A 53 0.39 3.56 21.29
N ALA A 54 -0.28 3.34 20.16
CA ALA A 54 -1.73 3.46 20.03
C ALA A 54 -2.41 2.12 19.67
N ALA A 55 -1.64 1.03 19.61
CA ALA A 55 -2.15 -0.28 19.23
C ALA A 55 -3.07 -0.86 20.33
N ARG A 56 -4.16 -1.45 19.88
CA ARG A 56 -5.07 -2.27 20.71
C ARG A 56 -4.86 -3.77 20.52
N GLY A 57 -4.08 -4.15 19.53
CA GLY A 57 -3.67 -5.52 19.19
C GLY A 57 -2.14 -5.65 19.22
N ARG A 58 -1.66 -6.80 18.78
CA ARG A 58 -0.23 -7.11 18.69
C ARG A 58 0.42 -6.44 17.48
N VAL A 59 1.71 -6.09 17.59
CA VAL A 59 2.50 -5.53 16.48
C VAL A 59 3.75 -6.38 16.29
N VAL A 60 3.98 -6.83 15.07
CA VAL A 60 5.15 -7.65 14.68
C VAL A 60 5.91 -6.97 13.53
N ALA A 61 7.22 -6.90 13.66
CA ALA A 61 8.14 -6.31 12.69
C ALA A 61 8.94 -7.40 11.98
N LEU A 62 8.74 -7.56 10.69
CA LEU A 62 9.30 -8.62 9.87
C LEU A 62 10.26 -8.05 8.81
N GLN A 63 11.55 -8.40 8.91
CA GLN A 63 12.51 -7.93 7.91
C GLN A 63 12.41 -8.77 6.63
N GLY A 64 12.26 -8.10 5.48
CA GLY A 64 12.22 -8.78 4.20
C GLY A 64 12.17 -7.83 3.01
N ASP A 65 12.65 -8.31 1.87
CA ASP A 65 12.53 -7.64 0.58
C ASP A 65 11.39 -8.28 -0.22
N VAL A 66 10.35 -7.50 -0.50
CA VAL A 66 9.17 -7.98 -1.25
C VAL A 66 9.48 -8.39 -2.70
N ALA A 67 10.59 -7.95 -3.26
CA ALA A 67 11.05 -8.43 -4.57
C ALA A 67 11.51 -9.90 -4.51
N ARG A 68 11.85 -10.42 -3.33
CA ARG A 68 12.32 -11.80 -3.12
C ARG A 68 11.17 -12.70 -2.69
N HIS A 69 10.93 -13.76 -3.46
CA HIS A 69 9.86 -14.72 -3.17
C HIS A 69 9.95 -15.32 -1.76
N ASP A 70 11.17 -15.74 -1.36
CA ASP A 70 11.40 -16.40 -0.08
C ASP A 70 11.17 -15.46 1.11
N ASP A 71 11.47 -14.17 0.96
CA ASP A 71 11.22 -13.19 2.02
C ASP A 71 9.72 -12.93 2.21
N ILE A 72 8.93 -12.89 1.12
CA ILE A 72 7.47 -12.78 1.22
C ILE A 72 6.88 -14.02 1.88
N ARG A 73 7.32 -15.23 1.49
CA ARG A 73 6.89 -16.48 2.09
C ARG A 73 7.19 -16.51 3.59
N ARG A 74 8.42 -16.22 3.97
CA ARG A 74 8.84 -16.16 5.38
C ARG A 74 8.00 -15.14 6.17
N ALA A 75 7.79 -13.93 5.64
CA ALA A 75 6.96 -12.92 6.30
C ALA A 75 5.52 -13.39 6.50
N TYR A 76 4.93 -14.10 5.54
CA TYR A 76 3.63 -14.71 5.68
C TYR A 76 3.63 -15.80 6.77
N GLU A 77 4.59 -16.73 6.75
CA GLU A 77 4.71 -17.81 7.72
C GLU A 77 4.89 -17.29 9.15
N GLU A 78 5.76 -16.30 9.35
CA GLU A 78 5.95 -15.64 10.66
C GLU A 78 4.69 -14.90 11.12
N THR A 79 3.93 -14.29 10.20
CA THR A 79 2.64 -13.67 10.53
C THR A 79 1.61 -14.72 10.94
N MET A 80 1.55 -15.86 10.24
CA MET A 80 0.69 -16.99 10.59
C MET A 80 1.06 -17.57 11.95
N GLN A 81 2.35 -17.68 12.24
CA GLN A 81 2.83 -18.14 13.56
C GLN A 81 2.42 -17.17 14.68
N ALA A 82 2.53 -15.86 14.44
CA ALA A 82 2.21 -14.85 15.44
C ALA A 82 0.71 -14.70 15.68
N PHE A 83 -0.13 -14.76 14.64
CA PHE A 83 -1.54 -14.39 14.71
C PHE A 83 -2.51 -15.55 14.39
N GLY A 84 -2.02 -16.66 13.83
CA GLY A 84 -2.83 -17.80 13.40
C GLY A 84 -3.58 -17.59 12.09
N LYS A 85 -3.55 -16.37 11.52
CA LYS A 85 -4.27 -16.00 10.30
C LYS A 85 -3.75 -14.71 9.69
N VAL A 86 -4.13 -14.44 8.43
CA VAL A 86 -4.04 -13.13 7.78
C VAL A 86 -5.41 -12.80 7.20
N ASP A 87 -6.12 -11.87 7.79
CA ASP A 87 -7.44 -11.42 7.32
C ASP A 87 -7.31 -10.29 6.30
N ILE A 88 -6.31 -9.44 6.46
CA ILE A 88 -6.10 -8.24 5.65
C ILE A 88 -4.69 -8.25 5.08
N ALA A 89 -4.55 -8.13 3.75
CA ALA A 89 -3.26 -7.95 3.08
C ALA A 89 -3.20 -6.57 2.42
N VAL A 90 -2.15 -5.79 2.74
CA VAL A 90 -1.92 -4.48 2.11
C VAL A 90 -0.64 -4.53 1.29
N ASN A 91 -0.79 -4.54 -0.03
CA ASN A 91 0.29 -4.48 -1.00
C ASN A 91 0.69 -3.01 -1.22
N ASN A 92 1.53 -2.48 -0.32
CA ASN A 92 1.93 -1.08 -0.34
C ASN A 92 3.40 -0.88 -0.75
N ALA A 93 4.28 -1.86 -0.53
CA ALA A 93 5.69 -1.71 -0.85
C ALA A 93 5.92 -1.31 -2.31
N GLY A 94 6.81 -0.33 -2.53
CA GLY A 94 7.21 0.12 -3.85
C GLY A 94 7.69 1.56 -3.85
N GLU A 95 8.73 1.82 -4.65
CA GLU A 95 9.25 3.16 -4.89
C GLU A 95 8.84 3.63 -6.29
N SER A 96 8.67 4.95 -6.47
CA SER A 96 8.38 5.51 -7.78
C SER A 96 9.67 5.57 -8.60
N ARG A 97 9.71 4.83 -9.72
CA ARG A 97 10.77 4.91 -10.74
C ARG A 97 10.15 5.44 -12.02
N THR A 98 10.63 6.56 -12.50
CA THR A 98 10.08 7.24 -13.66
C THR A 98 11.20 7.87 -14.47
N GLY A 99 11.06 7.88 -15.80
CA GLY A 99 12.05 8.45 -16.71
C GLY A 99 11.56 8.44 -18.15
N ALA A 100 12.35 9.03 -19.06
CA ALA A 100 12.14 8.92 -20.49
C ALA A 100 12.24 7.45 -20.92
N PHE A 101 11.38 7.03 -21.84
CA PHE A 101 11.24 5.63 -22.22
C PHE A 101 12.57 4.99 -22.65
N GLU A 102 13.32 5.67 -23.47
CA GLU A 102 14.61 5.23 -24.00
C GLU A 102 15.73 5.13 -22.95
N ALA A 103 15.57 5.80 -21.80
CA ALA A 103 16.55 5.78 -20.71
C ALA A 103 16.30 4.67 -19.68
N ILE A 104 15.22 3.91 -19.83
CA ILE A 104 14.84 2.87 -18.88
C ILE A 104 15.29 1.50 -19.39
N SER A 105 16.29 0.92 -18.74
CA SER A 105 16.78 -0.41 -19.10
C SER A 105 15.79 -1.52 -18.72
N ASP A 106 15.94 -2.67 -19.37
CA ASP A 106 15.17 -3.89 -19.04
C ASP A 106 15.28 -4.28 -17.57
N ASP A 107 16.42 -4.05 -16.93
CA ASP A 107 16.61 -4.37 -15.53
C ASP A 107 15.78 -3.46 -14.62
N ILE A 108 15.69 -2.17 -14.95
CA ILE A 108 14.79 -1.23 -14.25
C ILE A 108 13.34 -1.67 -14.39
N TRP A 109 12.93 -2.15 -15.58
CA TRP A 109 11.60 -2.70 -15.82
C TRP A 109 11.36 -3.93 -14.94
N ARG A 110 12.26 -4.92 -14.96
CA ARG A 110 12.13 -6.15 -14.15
C ARG A 110 12.04 -5.85 -12.66
N GLU A 111 12.92 -4.99 -12.15
CA GLU A 111 12.91 -4.59 -10.74
C GLU A 111 11.59 -3.91 -10.34
N ASP A 112 11.05 -3.03 -11.20
CA ASP A 112 9.79 -2.34 -10.92
C ASP A 112 8.60 -3.30 -10.87
N PHE A 113 8.56 -4.27 -11.78
CA PHE A 113 7.57 -5.35 -11.81
C PHE A 113 7.71 -6.27 -10.60
N ASP A 114 8.91 -6.70 -10.25
CA ASP A 114 9.15 -7.58 -9.10
C ASP A 114 8.74 -6.93 -7.79
N GLN A 115 9.11 -5.67 -7.59
CA GLN A 115 8.84 -4.94 -6.36
C GLN A 115 7.36 -4.63 -6.16
N LYS A 116 6.57 -4.44 -7.22
CA LYS A 116 5.19 -3.93 -7.15
C LYS A 116 4.16 -4.98 -7.55
N LEU A 117 4.27 -5.52 -8.77
CA LEU A 117 3.28 -6.45 -9.29
C LEU A 117 3.49 -7.86 -8.78
N PHE A 118 4.69 -8.42 -8.96
CA PHE A 118 4.96 -9.78 -8.49
C PHE A 118 4.93 -9.88 -6.97
N ALA A 119 5.35 -8.85 -6.24
CA ALA A 119 5.20 -8.81 -4.79
C ALA A 119 3.72 -8.96 -4.37
N ALA A 120 2.82 -8.21 -5.01
CA ALA A 120 1.37 -8.30 -4.75
C ALA A 120 0.80 -9.67 -5.15
N ILE A 121 1.19 -10.21 -6.30
CA ILE A 121 0.76 -11.55 -6.75
C ILE A 121 1.23 -12.64 -5.76
N ARG A 122 2.50 -12.59 -5.34
CA ARG A 122 3.10 -13.59 -4.42
C ARG A 122 2.41 -13.57 -3.07
N LEU A 123 2.25 -12.40 -2.45
CA LEU A 123 1.58 -12.29 -1.15
C LEU A 123 0.10 -12.70 -1.26
N THR A 124 -0.61 -12.20 -2.27
CA THR A 124 -2.01 -12.57 -2.49
C THR A 124 -2.19 -14.07 -2.63
N ARG A 125 -1.33 -14.74 -3.38
CA ARG A 125 -1.38 -16.21 -3.56
C ARG A 125 -1.22 -16.98 -2.25
N LEU A 126 -0.40 -16.47 -1.33
CA LEU A 126 -0.20 -17.10 -0.01
C LEU A 126 -1.42 -16.92 0.90
N VAL A 127 -2.02 -15.73 0.94
CA VAL A 127 -3.16 -15.46 1.83
C VAL A 127 -4.50 -15.98 1.27
N TRP A 128 -4.60 -16.17 -0.04
CA TRP A 128 -5.83 -16.47 -0.76
C TRP A 128 -6.57 -17.73 -0.31
N PRO A 129 -5.92 -18.91 -0.16
CA PRO A 129 -6.61 -20.15 0.22
C PRO A 129 -7.31 -20.01 1.58
N GLN A 130 -6.60 -19.54 2.59
CA GLN A 130 -7.12 -19.41 3.93
C GLN A 130 -8.21 -18.32 4.08
N MET A 131 -8.15 -17.24 3.26
CA MET A 131 -9.21 -16.24 3.20
C MET A 131 -10.49 -16.83 2.60
N LYS A 132 -10.37 -17.61 1.52
CA LYS A 132 -11.51 -18.31 0.90
C LYS A 132 -12.15 -19.32 1.85
N GLU A 133 -11.34 -20.13 2.51
CA GLU A 133 -11.80 -21.14 3.48
C GLU A 133 -12.61 -20.51 4.63
N ARG A 134 -12.09 -19.42 5.20
CA ARG A 134 -12.78 -18.67 6.26
C ARG A 134 -13.91 -17.77 5.77
N ARG A 135 -14.10 -17.67 4.44
CA ARG A 135 -15.10 -16.80 3.79
C ARG A 135 -15.01 -15.34 4.26
N TRP A 136 -13.78 -14.88 4.46
CA TRP A 136 -13.49 -13.50 4.82
C TRP A 136 -12.07 -13.13 4.43
N GLY A 137 -11.90 -12.05 3.69
CA GLY A 137 -10.61 -11.49 3.34
C GLY A 137 -10.73 -10.07 2.79
N ARG A 138 -9.70 -9.26 3.02
CA ARG A 138 -9.58 -7.90 2.47
C ARG A 138 -8.18 -7.74 1.88
N ILE A 139 -8.11 -7.41 0.60
CA ILE A 139 -6.85 -7.14 -0.09
C ILE A 139 -6.88 -5.73 -0.62
N ILE A 140 -5.89 -4.93 -0.25
CA ILE A 140 -5.76 -3.53 -0.66
C ILE A 140 -4.47 -3.37 -1.44
N ASN A 141 -4.58 -3.03 -2.71
CA ASN A 141 -3.45 -2.72 -3.57
C ASN A 141 -3.22 -1.20 -3.59
N VAL A 142 -2.09 -0.75 -3.04
CA VAL A 142 -1.71 0.66 -3.09
C VAL A 142 -1.08 0.94 -4.45
N LEU A 143 -1.76 1.70 -5.28
CA LEU A 143 -1.34 2.09 -6.61
C LEU A 143 -1.09 3.61 -6.66
N ASN A 144 -1.05 4.18 -7.85
CA ASN A 144 -1.04 5.64 -8.03
C ASN A 144 -2.00 6.06 -9.15
N ILE A 145 -2.35 7.34 -9.20
CA ILE A 145 -3.25 7.90 -10.22
C ILE A 145 -2.74 7.72 -11.65
N GLY A 146 -1.43 7.53 -11.86
CA GLY A 146 -0.84 7.19 -13.15
C GLY A 146 -1.27 5.82 -13.70
N ALA A 147 -1.89 4.96 -12.88
CA ALA A 147 -2.51 3.72 -13.35
C ALA A 147 -3.72 3.97 -14.25
N LYS A 148 -4.48 5.06 -14.00
CA LYS A 148 -5.64 5.50 -14.81
C LYS A 148 -5.27 6.53 -15.85
N ALA A 149 -4.37 7.46 -15.52
CA ALA A 149 -3.97 8.59 -16.35
C ALA A 149 -2.44 8.69 -16.44
N PRO A 150 -1.78 7.78 -17.19
CA PRO A 150 -0.33 7.81 -17.35
C PRO A 150 0.12 9.06 -18.09
N ARG A 151 1.21 9.65 -17.64
CA ARG A 151 1.83 10.83 -18.28
C ARG A 151 3.10 10.42 -19.03
N PRO A 152 3.56 11.22 -20.01
CA PRO A 152 4.90 11.03 -20.57
C PRO A 152 5.96 10.92 -19.47
N ALA A 153 7.00 10.14 -19.69
CA ALA A 153 8.09 9.87 -18.75
C ALA A 153 7.66 9.31 -17.39
N SER A 154 6.52 8.60 -17.31
CA SER A 154 6.02 7.95 -16.07
C SER A 154 6.24 6.43 -16.03
N ALA A 155 6.86 5.86 -17.06
CA ALA A 155 7.25 4.47 -17.09
C ALA A 155 8.51 4.23 -16.21
N PRO A 156 8.71 3.01 -15.67
CA PRO A 156 7.83 1.85 -15.71
C PRO A 156 6.66 1.93 -14.71
N THR A 157 6.72 2.82 -13.72
CA THR A 157 5.79 2.86 -12.59
C THR A 157 4.31 2.91 -13.01
N SER A 158 3.92 3.75 -13.97
CA SER A 158 2.52 3.83 -14.39
C SER A 158 2.04 2.53 -15.03
N VAL A 159 2.90 1.85 -15.80
CA VAL A 159 2.57 0.57 -16.45
C VAL A 159 2.37 -0.53 -15.40
N THR A 160 3.30 -0.66 -14.46
CA THR A 160 3.20 -1.64 -13.37
C THR A 160 1.94 -1.41 -12.52
N ARG A 161 1.61 -0.14 -12.25
CA ARG A 161 0.42 0.21 -11.47
C ARG A 161 -0.88 -0.03 -12.25
N ALA A 162 -0.90 0.18 -13.57
CA ALA A 162 -2.03 -0.19 -14.43
C ALA A 162 -2.25 -1.71 -14.44
N ALA A 163 -1.18 -2.51 -14.51
CA ALA A 163 -1.26 -3.96 -14.37
C ALA A 163 -1.82 -4.37 -12.99
N GLY A 164 -1.41 -3.68 -11.91
CA GLY A 164 -1.96 -3.88 -10.56
C GLY A 164 -3.45 -3.54 -10.47
N MET A 165 -3.92 -2.55 -11.23
CA MET A 165 -5.35 -2.20 -11.28
C MET A 165 -6.15 -3.31 -12.00
N ALA A 166 -5.64 -3.85 -13.11
CA ALA A 166 -6.24 -4.99 -13.79
C ALA A 166 -6.28 -6.24 -12.88
N LEU A 167 -5.17 -6.54 -12.20
CA LEU A 167 -5.09 -7.62 -11.20
C LEU A 167 -6.15 -7.46 -10.10
N THR A 168 -6.35 -6.25 -9.58
CA THR A 168 -7.38 -5.95 -8.59
C THR A 168 -8.76 -6.37 -9.07
N LYS A 169 -9.10 -6.05 -10.32
CA LYS A 169 -10.43 -6.37 -10.89
C LYS A 169 -10.63 -7.87 -11.09
N VAL A 170 -9.61 -8.58 -11.58
CA VAL A 170 -9.64 -10.05 -11.74
C VAL A 170 -9.88 -10.71 -10.39
N LEU A 171 -9.04 -10.39 -9.40
CA LEU A 171 -9.13 -10.99 -8.06
C LEU A 171 -10.44 -10.64 -7.34
N ALA A 172 -10.99 -9.46 -7.55
CA ALA A 172 -12.28 -9.08 -6.98
C ALA A 172 -13.42 -9.98 -7.47
N GLY A 173 -13.44 -10.31 -8.77
CA GLY A 173 -14.42 -11.23 -9.35
C GLY A 173 -14.28 -12.65 -8.80
N GLU A 174 -13.05 -13.15 -8.71
CA GLU A 174 -12.77 -14.50 -8.19
C GLU A 174 -13.00 -14.63 -6.67
N GLY A 175 -12.74 -13.55 -5.92
CA GLY A 175 -12.86 -13.51 -4.46
C GLY A 175 -14.29 -13.31 -3.94
N ALA A 176 -15.12 -12.58 -4.69
CA ALA A 176 -16.46 -12.18 -4.26
C ALA A 176 -17.34 -13.33 -3.75
N PRO A 177 -17.41 -14.53 -4.40
CA PRO A 177 -18.20 -15.65 -3.91
C PRO A 177 -17.78 -16.17 -2.52
N TYR A 178 -16.55 -15.82 -2.11
CA TYR A 178 -15.95 -16.22 -0.83
C TYR A 178 -15.86 -15.05 0.18
N ASN A 179 -16.49 -13.91 -0.10
CA ASN A 179 -16.36 -12.69 0.71
C ASN A 179 -14.90 -12.23 0.88
N VAL A 180 -14.06 -12.48 -0.15
CA VAL A 180 -12.71 -11.93 -0.26
C VAL A 180 -12.79 -10.71 -1.17
N LEU A 181 -12.72 -9.51 -0.57
CA LEU A 181 -12.89 -8.26 -1.29
C LEU A 181 -11.51 -7.67 -1.63
N VAL A 182 -11.35 -7.27 -2.88
CA VAL A 182 -10.08 -6.76 -3.40
C VAL A 182 -10.29 -5.38 -4.00
N ASN A 183 -9.59 -4.38 -3.48
CA ASN A 183 -9.72 -3.00 -3.93
C ASN A 183 -8.33 -2.36 -4.12
N ALA A 184 -8.28 -1.34 -4.94
CA ALA A 184 -7.10 -0.51 -5.12
C ALA A 184 -7.33 0.90 -4.57
N LEU A 185 -6.29 1.48 -3.96
CA LEU A 185 -6.23 2.88 -3.60
C LEU A 185 -5.13 3.57 -4.42
N LEU A 186 -5.51 4.60 -5.17
CA LEU A 186 -4.64 5.32 -6.07
C LEU A 186 -4.16 6.61 -5.40
N ILE A 187 -2.88 6.60 -5.03
CA ILE A 187 -2.25 7.73 -4.35
C ILE A 187 -1.98 8.88 -5.32
N GLY A 188 -2.31 10.10 -4.91
CA GLY A 188 -1.88 11.34 -5.52
C GLY A 188 -0.54 11.85 -4.95
N LEU A 189 -0.49 13.14 -4.59
CA LEU A 189 0.63 13.74 -3.88
C LEU A 189 0.34 13.74 -2.37
N ILE A 190 1.06 12.90 -1.64
CA ILE A 190 0.98 12.80 -0.18
C ILE A 190 2.33 13.17 0.42
N GLU A 191 2.32 13.92 1.51
CA GLU A 191 3.51 14.29 2.27
C GLU A 191 4.28 13.03 2.69
N ALA A 192 5.55 12.96 2.32
CA ALA A 192 6.44 11.84 2.63
C ALA A 192 7.90 12.25 2.47
N ASP A 193 8.82 11.52 3.09
CA ASP A 193 10.27 11.73 3.03
C ASP A 193 10.84 11.82 1.60
N GLN A 194 10.17 11.21 0.62
CA GLN A 194 10.58 11.31 -0.78
C GLN A 194 10.57 12.77 -1.29
N HIS A 195 9.66 13.61 -0.79
CA HIS A 195 9.57 15.01 -1.18
C HIS A 195 10.70 15.83 -0.55
N VAL A 196 11.08 15.51 0.69
CA VAL A 196 12.26 16.10 1.35
C VAL A 196 13.53 15.81 0.54
N ARG A 197 13.73 14.52 0.15
CA ARG A 197 14.88 14.13 -0.68
C ARG A 197 14.87 14.81 -2.06
N ARG A 198 13.70 14.90 -2.71
CA ARG A 198 13.59 15.56 -4.02
C ARG A 198 13.85 17.07 -3.95
N ALA A 199 13.35 17.76 -2.93
CA ALA A 199 13.64 19.18 -2.72
C ALA A 199 15.15 19.38 -2.55
N ALA A 200 15.81 18.57 -1.72
CA ALA A 200 17.27 18.63 -1.53
C ALA A 200 18.05 18.34 -2.82
N GLN A 201 17.64 17.33 -3.61
CA GLN A 201 18.27 17.01 -4.90
C GLN A 201 18.14 18.14 -5.93
N GLN A 202 17.07 18.93 -5.86
CA GLN A 202 16.82 20.08 -6.74
C GLN A 202 17.43 21.38 -6.21
N GLY A 203 18.01 21.38 -5.01
CA GLY A 203 18.53 22.58 -4.36
C GLY A 203 17.47 23.63 -4.01
N ILE A 204 16.23 23.18 -3.79
CA ILE A 204 15.08 24.06 -3.52
C ILE A 204 14.68 23.90 -2.03
N ALA A 205 14.31 25.02 -1.39
CA ALA A 205 13.77 24.97 -0.04
C ALA A 205 12.51 24.06 0.01
N LEU A 206 12.40 23.21 1.05
CA LEU A 206 11.28 22.27 1.17
C LEU A 206 9.92 22.96 1.10
N ALA A 207 9.78 24.14 1.73
CA ALA A 207 8.54 24.91 1.73
C ALA A 207 8.13 25.34 0.31
N ASP A 208 9.09 25.81 -0.51
CA ASP A 208 8.85 26.23 -1.89
C ASP A 208 8.50 25.03 -2.77
N TYR A 209 9.20 23.91 -2.60
CA TYR A 209 8.89 22.66 -3.28
C TYR A 209 7.46 22.20 -2.96
N MET A 210 7.07 22.17 -1.68
CA MET A 210 5.75 21.74 -1.24
C MET A 210 4.65 22.69 -1.74
N SER A 211 4.90 24.02 -1.70
CA SER A 211 3.99 25.04 -2.25
C SER A 211 3.77 24.87 -3.75
N ALA A 212 4.82 24.64 -4.51
CA ALA A 212 4.72 24.39 -5.96
C ALA A 212 3.89 23.12 -6.25
N ARG A 213 4.09 22.06 -5.48
CA ARG A 213 3.32 20.81 -5.61
C ARG A 213 1.87 20.97 -5.23
N ALA A 214 1.57 21.76 -4.21
CA ALA A 214 0.20 22.04 -3.76
C ALA A 214 -0.64 22.68 -4.88
N LYS A 215 -0.04 23.53 -5.71
CA LYS A 215 -0.71 24.16 -6.87
C LYS A 215 -1.18 23.17 -7.94
N GLU A 216 -0.60 21.96 -7.99
CA GLU A 216 -1.01 20.91 -8.92
C GLU A 216 -2.28 20.17 -8.44
N ILE A 217 -2.79 20.48 -7.25
CA ILE A 217 -3.87 19.76 -6.59
C ILE A 217 -5.07 20.69 -6.44
N PRO A 218 -6.28 20.34 -6.92
CA PRO A 218 -7.47 21.17 -6.78
C PRO A 218 -7.79 21.55 -5.34
N LEU A 219 -7.53 20.67 -4.35
CA LEU A 219 -7.69 21.01 -2.93
C LEU A 219 -6.64 22.01 -2.40
N GLY A 220 -5.66 22.44 -3.22
CA GLY A 220 -4.65 23.44 -2.86
C GLY A 220 -3.61 23.01 -1.84
N ARG A 221 -3.55 21.71 -1.49
CA ARG A 221 -2.59 21.14 -0.55
C ARG A 221 -2.24 19.69 -0.88
N MET A 222 -1.10 19.25 -0.42
CA MET A 222 -0.78 17.83 -0.41
C MET A 222 -1.65 17.09 0.63
N GLY A 223 -1.91 15.81 0.37
CA GLY A 223 -2.59 14.93 1.32
C GLY A 223 -1.65 14.48 2.43
N ARG A 224 -2.19 14.11 3.57
CA ARG A 224 -1.46 13.47 4.67
C ARG A 224 -1.62 11.96 4.59
N ALA A 225 -0.63 11.22 5.10
CA ALA A 225 -0.64 9.76 5.10
C ALA A 225 -1.83 9.18 5.89
N GLU A 226 -2.28 9.87 6.94
CA GLU A 226 -3.43 9.50 7.76
C GLU A 226 -4.75 9.58 6.98
N GLU A 227 -4.88 10.53 6.04
CA GLU A 227 -6.08 10.64 5.19
C GLU A 227 -6.21 9.42 4.28
N PHE A 228 -5.09 8.95 3.74
CA PHE A 228 -5.04 7.70 2.98
C PHE A 228 -5.33 6.49 3.86
N ALA A 229 -4.73 6.42 5.05
CA ALA A 229 -4.90 5.33 6.00
C ALA A 229 -6.36 5.18 6.46
N ASN A 230 -7.12 6.27 6.58
CA ASN A 230 -8.54 6.23 6.93
C ASN A 230 -9.38 5.51 5.86
N ILE A 231 -9.12 5.77 4.56
CA ILE A 231 -9.79 5.06 3.47
C ILE A 231 -9.38 3.58 3.44
N ALA A 232 -8.10 3.29 3.64
CA ALA A 232 -7.61 1.91 3.74
C ALA A 232 -8.29 1.16 4.90
N CYS A 233 -8.45 1.81 6.06
CA CYS A 233 -9.12 1.23 7.23
C CYS A 233 -10.61 0.98 6.97
N PHE A 234 -11.30 1.88 6.30
CA PHE A 234 -12.68 1.67 5.86
C PHE A 234 -12.78 0.43 4.96
N LEU A 235 -11.96 0.33 3.90
CA LEU A 235 -11.98 -0.80 2.98
C LEU A 235 -11.59 -2.13 3.64
N ALA A 236 -10.79 -2.10 4.69
CA ALA A 236 -10.39 -3.27 5.47
C ALA A 236 -11.49 -3.76 6.44
N SER A 237 -12.51 -2.95 6.70
CA SER A 237 -13.56 -3.23 7.68
C SER A 237 -14.82 -3.86 7.08
N ASP A 238 -15.74 -4.27 7.95
CA ASP A 238 -17.06 -4.74 7.54
C ASP A 238 -17.98 -3.60 7.05
N ALA A 239 -17.63 -2.34 7.33
CA ALA A 239 -18.34 -1.18 6.80
C ALA A 239 -18.25 -1.06 5.26
N ALA A 240 -17.22 -1.68 4.65
CA ALA A 240 -17.03 -1.75 3.20
C ALA A 240 -17.45 -3.10 2.59
N SER A 241 -18.31 -3.87 3.26
CA SER A 241 -18.69 -5.25 2.85
C SER A 241 -19.32 -5.36 1.45
N TYR A 242 -19.75 -4.26 0.86
CA TYR A 242 -20.30 -4.21 -0.51
C TYR A 242 -19.40 -3.46 -1.51
N VAL A 243 -18.12 -3.24 -1.16
CA VAL A 243 -17.14 -2.53 -2.00
C VAL A 243 -16.03 -3.50 -2.43
N THR A 244 -16.02 -3.88 -3.71
CA THR A 244 -14.97 -4.73 -4.29
C THR A 244 -14.70 -4.38 -5.75
N GLY A 245 -13.47 -4.57 -6.21
CA GLY A 245 -13.07 -4.34 -7.60
C GLY A 245 -13.02 -2.86 -7.98
N THR A 246 -12.91 -1.96 -7.01
CA THR A 246 -12.78 -0.52 -7.23
C THR A 246 -11.32 -0.07 -7.25
N ALA A 247 -11.09 1.07 -7.89
CA ALA A 247 -9.83 1.79 -7.87
C ALA A 247 -10.11 3.25 -7.47
N ILE A 248 -10.01 3.54 -6.18
CA ILE A 248 -10.41 4.82 -5.58
C ILE A 248 -9.23 5.79 -5.60
N ASN A 249 -9.43 6.97 -6.19
CA ASN A 249 -8.43 8.04 -6.16
C ASN A 249 -8.40 8.70 -4.77
N VAL A 250 -7.21 8.79 -4.18
CA VAL A 250 -6.94 9.53 -2.93
C VAL A 250 -5.90 10.58 -3.24
N ASP A 251 -6.33 11.68 -3.87
CA ASP A 251 -5.42 12.57 -4.60
C ASP A 251 -5.80 14.06 -4.58
N GLY A 252 -6.83 14.44 -3.84
CA GLY A 252 -7.30 15.82 -3.76
C GLY A 252 -7.88 16.37 -5.08
N GLY A 253 -8.36 15.49 -5.97
CA GLY A 253 -8.91 15.84 -7.28
C GLY A 253 -7.83 16.03 -8.38
N ARG A 254 -6.61 15.58 -8.16
CA ARG A 254 -5.48 15.75 -9.08
C ARG A 254 -5.58 14.89 -10.35
N SER A 255 -6.22 13.75 -10.27
CA SER A 255 -6.44 12.89 -11.44
C SER A 255 -7.43 13.54 -12.41
N PRO A 256 -7.16 13.55 -13.72
CA PRO A 256 -8.13 14.06 -14.71
C PRO A 256 -9.27 13.07 -14.97
N VAL A 257 -9.25 11.90 -14.35
CA VAL A 257 -10.25 10.84 -14.51
C VAL A 257 -10.66 10.26 -13.17
N VAL A 258 -11.90 9.82 -13.08
CA VAL A 258 -12.51 9.16 -11.91
C VAL A 258 -12.11 7.70 -11.79
#